data_8fdc3c22f6a8009872a7bf3e34d7e586
#
_entry.id   8fdc3c22f6a8009872a7bf3e34d7e586
#
_cell.length_a   1.000
_cell.length_b   1.000
_cell.length_c   1.000
_cell.angle_alpha   90.00
_cell.angle_beta   90.00
_cell.angle_gamma   90.00
#
_symmetry.space_group_name_H-M   'P 1'
#
loop_
_entity.id
_entity.type
_entity.pdbx_description
1 polymer ?
#
loop_
_entity_poly.entity_id
_entity_poly.type
_entity_poly.pdbx_seq_one_letter_code
_entity_poly.pdbx_strand_id
1 'polypeptide(L)'
;MGSLIGLSACATAETTRSGFLSDYSRLEERTDTVRAKVAQYRDEDLLNTVRAVWIEPTVLAGNIAEGFSEEEKDIIVREIDRRICFALSSRFQIVGQQTPEAARLRSAASRIGATDAVGSSASAVAGFFIPGPIKLRAPGSTGGLAAEAELLMPDGRQAAAVIWARDAQVVGTESPSLSRIGDAHQLTGAFARIVAEAVTPQEAQKVENETDPCARFGPRVRPEGFVTRFVTGLYTPSLSGATGDGSENTAPADAQPATPQSEPQPQTPPVTEPRAY
;
A
#
# COMPACT_ATOMS: atom_id res chain seq x y z
N MET A 1 -23.14 2.04 44.72
CA MET A 1 -23.22 1.38 43.41
C MET A 1 -22.21 2.09 42.49
N GLY A 2 -21.00 1.53 42.36
CA GLY A 2 -19.93 2.09 41.53
C GLY A 2 -20.00 1.47 40.15
N SER A 3 -20.25 2.28 39.14
CA SER A 3 -20.24 1.86 37.72
C SER A 3 -18.79 1.75 37.27
N LEU A 4 -18.29 0.53 37.05
CA LEU A 4 -17.02 0.25 36.40
C LEU A 4 -17.17 0.58 34.88
N ILE A 5 -16.62 1.72 34.50
CA ILE A 5 -16.43 2.03 33.07
C ILE A 5 -15.32 1.11 32.58
N GLY A 6 -15.70 0.04 31.87
CA GLY A 6 -14.76 -0.82 31.19
C GLY A 6 -14.00 -0.02 30.12
N LEU A 7 -12.70 0.18 30.31
CA LEU A 7 -11.82 0.62 29.22
C LEU A 7 -11.86 -0.47 28.14
N SER A 8 -12.50 -0.17 27.01
CA SER A 8 -12.37 -0.98 25.80
C SER A 8 -10.90 -0.99 25.39
N ALA A 9 -10.20 -2.08 25.65
CA ALA A 9 -8.87 -2.31 25.14
C ALA A 9 -8.95 -2.21 23.61
N CYS A 10 -8.18 -1.30 23.01
CA CYS A 10 -7.98 -1.27 21.58
C CYS A 10 -7.48 -2.66 21.15
N ALA A 11 -8.31 -3.38 20.40
CA ALA A 11 -7.91 -4.66 19.84
C ALA A 11 -6.70 -4.40 18.93
N THR A 12 -5.54 -4.86 19.36
CA THR A 12 -4.31 -4.77 18.56
C THR A 12 -4.26 -6.03 17.69
N ALA A 13 -3.99 -5.87 16.39
CA ALA A 13 -3.81 -7.00 15.50
C ALA A 13 -2.82 -8.01 16.09
N GLU A 14 -3.16 -9.30 16.06
CA GLU A 14 -2.27 -10.35 16.55
C GLU A 14 -1.26 -10.74 15.45
N THR A 15 0.00 -10.94 15.82
CA THR A 15 0.99 -11.54 14.94
C THR A 15 0.77 -13.05 14.91
N THR A 16 0.21 -13.54 13.80
CA THR A 16 0.03 -14.97 13.58
C THR A 16 1.14 -15.48 12.67
N ARG A 17 1.78 -16.58 13.05
CA ARG A 17 2.76 -17.27 12.21
C ARG A 17 2.01 -18.01 11.10
N SER A 18 2.25 -17.63 9.83
CA SER A 18 1.55 -18.24 8.70
C SER A 18 2.20 -19.54 8.20
N GLY A 19 3.41 -19.84 8.64
CA GLY A 19 4.23 -20.94 8.12
C GLY A 19 5.04 -20.57 6.87
N PHE A 20 5.06 -19.29 6.49
CA PHE A 20 5.77 -18.81 5.29
C PHE A 20 7.28 -18.68 5.49
N LEU A 21 7.73 -18.17 6.65
CA LEU A 21 9.15 -17.98 6.92
C LEU A 21 9.86 -19.32 7.07
N SER A 22 11.11 -19.37 6.65
CA SER A 22 11.97 -20.56 6.77
C SER A 22 12.32 -20.88 8.22
N ASP A 23 12.45 -19.86 9.08
CA ASP A 23 12.71 -20.01 10.51
C ASP A 23 12.04 -18.92 11.32
N TYR A 24 11.27 -19.31 12.33
CA TYR A 24 10.59 -18.43 13.28
C TYR A 24 11.26 -18.39 14.66
N SER A 25 12.23 -19.27 14.92
CA SER A 25 12.76 -19.50 16.26
C SER A 25 13.57 -18.32 16.79
N ARG A 26 14.12 -17.51 15.88
CA ARG A 26 15.00 -16.37 16.17
C ARG A 26 14.30 -15.03 16.23
N LEU A 27 12.97 -14.99 15.98
CA LEU A 27 12.20 -13.75 16.01
C LEU A 27 12.05 -13.21 17.43
N GLU A 28 12.35 -11.94 17.60
CA GLU A 28 12.17 -11.20 18.84
C GLU A 28 11.11 -10.12 18.67
N GLU A 29 10.23 -9.95 19.65
CA GLU A 29 9.19 -8.92 19.61
C GLU A 29 9.82 -7.53 19.81
N ARG A 30 9.40 -6.58 18.98
CA ARG A 30 9.76 -5.16 19.10
C ARG A 30 8.79 -4.45 20.05
N THR A 31 9.35 -3.77 21.04
CA THR A 31 8.60 -2.98 22.03
C THR A 31 8.51 -1.49 21.68
N ASP A 32 9.26 -1.03 20.68
CA ASP A 32 9.36 0.35 20.24
C ASP A 32 8.30 0.72 19.18
N THR A 33 7.38 -0.18 18.86
CA THR A 33 6.32 0.02 17.86
C THR A 33 4.98 0.27 18.54
N VAL A 34 4.43 1.49 18.37
CA VAL A 34 3.20 1.92 19.07
C VAL A 34 1.93 1.44 18.39
N ARG A 35 1.93 1.28 17.06
CA ARG A 35 0.72 1.05 16.25
C ARG A 35 0.69 -0.27 15.51
N ALA A 36 1.80 -0.98 15.51
CA ALA A 36 1.93 -2.28 14.88
C ALA A 36 2.52 -3.27 15.88
N LYS A 37 2.15 -4.54 15.76
CA LYS A 37 2.90 -5.63 16.35
C LYS A 37 3.96 -6.08 15.36
N VAL A 38 5.19 -6.17 15.82
CA VAL A 38 6.35 -6.55 15.03
C VAL A 38 7.17 -7.55 15.79
N ALA A 39 7.50 -8.67 15.15
CA ALA A 39 8.58 -9.54 15.58
C ALA A 39 9.60 -9.62 14.46
N GLN A 40 10.90 -9.51 14.78
CA GLN A 40 11.95 -9.48 13.78
C GLN A 40 13.18 -10.24 14.22
N TYR A 41 13.95 -10.68 13.24
CA TYR A 41 15.30 -11.20 13.37
C TYR A 41 16.22 -10.48 12.38
N ARG A 42 17.47 -10.25 12.79
CA ARG A 42 18.51 -9.65 11.95
C ARG A 42 19.86 -10.29 12.26
N ASP A 43 20.61 -10.59 11.23
CA ASP A 43 22.01 -11.01 11.29
C ASP A 43 22.86 -9.93 10.61
N GLU A 44 23.47 -9.06 11.40
CA GLU A 44 24.22 -7.91 10.86
C GLU A 44 25.44 -8.35 10.03
N ASP A 45 26.10 -9.47 10.40
CA ASP A 45 27.24 -9.97 9.65
C ASP A 45 26.82 -10.41 8.24
N LEU A 46 25.70 -11.12 8.12
CA LEU A 46 25.15 -11.50 6.83
C LEU A 46 24.65 -10.28 6.07
N LEU A 47 23.89 -9.40 6.70
CA LEU A 47 23.33 -8.20 6.07
C LEU A 47 24.42 -7.30 5.50
N ASN A 48 25.56 -7.15 6.17
CA ASN A 48 26.69 -6.36 5.71
C ASN A 48 27.33 -6.91 4.40
N THR A 49 27.07 -8.16 4.05
CA THR A 49 27.57 -8.76 2.80
C THR A 49 26.64 -8.56 1.62
N VAL A 50 25.36 -8.22 1.86
CA VAL A 50 24.34 -8.07 0.80
C VAL A 50 24.63 -6.83 -0.05
N ARG A 51 24.67 -7.00 -1.36
CA ARG A 51 24.83 -5.91 -2.34
C ARG A 51 23.65 -5.82 -3.29
N ALA A 52 23.17 -6.97 -3.76
CA ALA A 52 22.05 -7.09 -4.68
C ALA A 52 20.91 -7.87 -4.05
N VAL A 53 19.69 -7.45 -4.34
CA VAL A 53 18.47 -8.09 -3.85
C VAL A 53 17.53 -8.36 -5.00
N TRP A 54 17.09 -9.62 -5.11
CA TRP A 54 15.96 -10.00 -5.94
C TRP A 54 14.70 -10.05 -5.06
N ILE A 55 13.70 -9.27 -5.45
CA ILE A 55 12.40 -9.25 -4.79
C ILE A 55 11.51 -10.28 -5.48
N GLU A 56 11.27 -11.40 -4.80
CA GLU A 56 10.34 -12.43 -5.24
C GLU A 56 8.90 -11.88 -5.14
N PRO A 57 8.01 -12.17 -6.10
CA PRO A 57 6.63 -11.73 -6.01
C PRO A 57 5.97 -12.15 -4.70
N THR A 58 5.31 -11.22 -4.04
CA THR A 58 4.58 -11.46 -2.79
C THR A 58 3.47 -12.49 -3.01
N VAL A 59 3.35 -13.43 -2.08
CA VAL A 59 2.30 -14.44 -2.09
C VAL A 59 1.26 -14.21 -1.00
N LEU A 60 0.15 -14.95 -1.06
CA LEU A 60 -0.81 -15.04 0.03
C LEU A 60 -0.48 -16.26 0.86
N ALA A 61 -0.33 -16.10 2.18
CA ALA A 61 -0.05 -17.20 3.09
C ALA A 61 -1.19 -17.34 4.12
N GLY A 62 -1.57 -18.59 4.42
CA GLY A 62 -2.68 -18.86 5.32
C GLY A 62 -4.05 -18.76 4.63
N ASN A 63 -5.11 -18.69 5.42
CA ASN A 63 -6.50 -18.73 4.93
C ASN A 63 -7.08 -17.33 4.66
N ILE A 64 -6.39 -16.51 3.85
CA ILE A 64 -6.83 -15.15 3.48
C ILE A 64 -8.01 -15.16 2.51
N ALA A 65 -8.24 -16.32 1.89
CA ALA A 65 -9.03 -16.45 0.67
C ALA A 65 -10.52 -16.14 0.84
N GLU A 66 -11.08 -16.25 2.04
CA GLU A 66 -12.50 -16.11 2.25
C GLU A 66 -12.93 -14.64 2.26
N GLY A 67 -13.70 -14.26 1.25
CA GLY A 67 -14.39 -12.98 1.18
C GLY A 67 -13.75 -11.90 0.32
N PHE A 68 -12.57 -12.10 -0.29
CA PHE A 68 -11.96 -11.16 -1.24
C PHE A 68 -11.88 -11.77 -2.65
N SER A 69 -12.10 -10.94 -3.68
CA SER A 69 -11.89 -11.36 -5.07
C SER A 69 -10.40 -11.55 -5.37
N GLU A 70 -10.07 -12.32 -6.41
CA GLU A 70 -8.67 -12.48 -6.85
C GLU A 70 -8.05 -11.12 -7.24
N GLU A 71 -8.83 -10.23 -7.85
CA GLU A 71 -8.39 -8.88 -8.19
C GLU A 71 -8.04 -8.05 -6.93
N GLU A 72 -8.86 -8.12 -5.87
CA GLU A 72 -8.58 -7.43 -4.61
C GLU A 72 -7.27 -7.95 -3.97
N LYS A 73 -7.06 -9.25 -4.02
CA LYS A 73 -5.84 -9.90 -3.52
C LYS A 73 -4.62 -9.49 -4.33
N ASP A 74 -4.71 -9.52 -5.66
CA ASP A 74 -3.66 -9.10 -6.58
C ASP A 74 -3.24 -7.65 -6.37
N ILE A 75 -4.20 -6.75 -6.14
CA ILE A 75 -3.92 -5.35 -5.83
C ILE A 75 -3.05 -5.24 -4.57
N ILE A 76 -3.33 -6.01 -3.53
CA ILE A 76 -2.56 -5.97 -2.27
C ILE A 76 -1.15 -6.51 -2.48
N VAL A 77 -0.98 -7.68 -3.10
CA VAL A 77 0.35 -8.29 -3.25
C VAL A 77 1.25 -7.44 -4.15
N ARG A 78 0.73 -6.92 -5.26
CA ARG A 78 1.49 -6.00 -6.13
C ARG A 78 1.87 -4.70 -5.44
N GLU A 79 1.00 -4.15 -4.60
CA GLU A 79 1.33 -2.95 -3.84
C GLU A 79 2.39 -3.23 -2.77
N ILE A 80 2.39 -4.41 -2.15
CA ILE A 80 3.49 -4.82 -1.25
C ILE A 80 4.80 -4.85 -2.02
N ASP A 81 4.87 -5.52 -3.17
CA ASP A 81 6.06 -5.59 -4.02
C ASP A 81 6.57 -4.20 -4.40
N ARG A 82 5.64 -3.34 -4.85
CA ARG A 82 5.94 -1.97 -5.22
C ARG A 82 6.55 -1.19 -4.06
N ARG A 83 5.94 -1.24 -2.87
CA ARG A 83 6.39 -0.52 -1.69
C ARG A 83 7.73 -1.02 -1.18
N ILE A 84 7.94 -2.33 -1.18
CA ILE A 84 9.22 -2.94 -0.82
C ILE A 84 10.31 -2.50 -1.80
N CYS A 85 10.04 -2.58 -3.11
CA CYS A 85 10.99 -2.15 -4.13
C CYS A 85 11.43 -0.70 -3.91
N PHE A 86 10.51 0.24 -3.75
CA PHE A 86 10.84 1.63 -3.51
C PHE A 86 11.55 1.88 -2.17
N ALA A 87 11.26 1.08 -1.14
CA ALA A 87 11.93 1.20 0.15
C ALA A 87 13.39 0.73 0.09
N LEU A 88 13.69 -0.28 -0.74
CA LEU A 88 15.01 -0.89 -0.84
C LEU A 88 15.90 -0.29 -1.94
N SER A 89 15.32 0.29 -2.98
CA SER A 89 16.04 0.76 -4.17
C SER A 89 17.13 1.80 -3.91
N SER A 90 17.09 2.49 -2.77
CA SER A 90 18.13 3.45 -2.36
C SER A 90 19.25 2.82 -1.52
N ARG A 91 19.15 1.54 -1.20
CA ARG A 91 20.08 0.84 -0.31
C ARG A 91 20.73 -0.38 -0.95
N PHE A 92 20.06 -0.98 -1.94
CA PHE A 92 20.52 -2.17 -2.63
C PHE A 92 20.38 -2.01 -4.13
N GLN A 93 21.22 -2.72 -4.88
CA GLN A 93 20.98 -2.97 -6.29
C GLN A 93 19.80 -3.95 -6.40
N ILE A 94 18.67 -3.47 -6.93
CA ILE A 94 17.52 -4.34 -7.17
C ILE A 94 17.68 -5.00 -8.53
N VAL A 95 17.69 -6.33 -8.55
CA VAL A 95 17.78 -7.11 -9.78
C VAL A 95 16.43 -7.63 -10.23
N GLY A 96 16.20 -7.67 -11.55
CA GLY A 96 14.89 -8.04 -12.12
C GLY A 96 14.57 -9.54 -12.03
N GLN A 97 15.60 -10.37 -11.86
CA GLN A 97 15.49 -11.82 -11.73
C GLN A 97 16.53 -12.35 -10.76
N GLN A 98 16.32 -13.54 -10.23
CA GLN A 98 17.27 -14.17 -9.33
C GLN A 98 18.61 -14.45 -10.03
N THR A 99 19.69 -14.03 -9.38
CA THR A 99 21.07 -14.36 -9.76
C THR A 99 21.75 -15.10 -8.62
N PRO A 100 22.85 -15.85 -8.90
CA PRO A 100 23.58 -16.60 -7.88
C PRO A 100 24.12 -15.73 -6.73
N GLU A 101 24.34 -14.44 -6.97
CA GLU A 101 24.95 -13.51 -6.02
C GLU A 101 23.91 -12.67 -5.26
N ALA A 102 22.67 -12.60 -5.79
CA ALA A 102 21.63 -11.78 -5.18
C ALA A 102 20.97 -12.50 -4.01
N ALA A 103 20.86 -11.80 -2.90
CA ALA A 103 20.00 -12.23 -1.81
C ALA A 103 18.53 -12.20 -2.27
N ARG A 104 17.72 -13.12 -1.78
CA ARG A 104 16.30 -13.27 -2.14
C ARG A 104 15.41 -12.74 -1.03
N LEU A 105 14.68 -11.67 -1.33
CA LEU A 105 13.64 -11.18 -0.44
C LEU A 105 12.31 -11.82 -0.81
N ARG A 106 11.74 -12.55 0.12
CA ARG A 106 10.42 -13.18 0.02
C ARG A 106 9.46 -12.47 0.94
N SER A 107 8.21 -12.31 0.52
CA SER A 107 7.15 -11.73 1.35
C SER A 107 5.80 -12.42 1.12
N ALA A 108 4.96 -12.37 2.15
CA ALA A 108 3.62 -12.90 2.10
C ALA A 108 2.65 -12.02 2.88
N ALA A 109 1.45 -11.77 2.33
CA ALA A 109 0.34 -11.29 3.13
C ALA A 109 -0.28 -12.47 3.87
N SER A 110 -0.37 -12.39 5.20
CA SER A 110 -0.92 -13.45 6.05
C SER A 110 -2.32 -13.14 6.57
N ARG A 111 -2.78 -11.87 6.47
CA ARG A 111 -4.14 -11.44 6.77
C ARG A 111 -4.48 -10.16 6.02
N ILE A 112 -5.66 -10.12 5.43
CA ILE A 112 -6.27 -8.89 4.91
C ILE A 112 -7.56 -8.66 5.71
N GLY A 113 -7.65 -7.56 6.45
CA GLY A 113 -8.84 -7.15 7.17
C GLY A 113 -9.70 -6.24 6.30
N ALA A 114 -10.99 -6.55 6.19
CA ALA A 114 -11.90 -5.77 5.35
C ALA A 114 -12.19 -4.38 5.95
N THR A 115 -12.17 -3.36 5.09
CA THR A 115 -12.66 -2.02 5.40
C THR A 115 -14.17 -1.99 5.16
N ASP A 116 -14.95 -1.44 6.11
CA ASP A 116 -16.38 -1.24 5.91
C ASP A 116 -16.63 0.06 5.12
N ALA A 117 -17.26 -0.09 3.95
CA ALA A 117 -17.55 1.02 3.05
C ALA A 117 -18.60 2.00 3.62
N VAL A 118 -19.59 1.51 4.35
CA VAL A 118 -20.67 2.33 4.93
C VAL A 118 -20.12 3.25 6.01
N GLY A 119 -19.39 2.68 6.97
CA GLY A 119 -18.72 3.46 8.02
C GLY A 119 -17.65 4.41 7.46
N SER A 120 -16.99 4.04 6.36
CA SER A 120 -16.03 4.91 5.67
C SER A 120 -16.68 6.11 5.01
N SER A 121 -17.86 5.95 4.41
CA SER A 121 -18.63 7.07 3.82
C SER A 121 -19.02 8.10 4.89
N ALA A 122 -19.55 7.64 6.02
CA ALA A 122 -19.90 8.53 7.15
C ALA A 122 -18.65 9.23 7.71
N SER A 123 -17.52 8.52 7.78
CA SER A 123 -16.25 9.08 8.25
C SER A 123 -15.70 10.15 7.32
N ALA A 124 -15.84 9.99 6.00
CA ALA A 124 -15.40 10.98 5.02
C ALA A 124 -16.18 12.31 5.17
N VAL A 125 -17.50 12.22 5.34
CA VAL A 125 -18.34 13.41 5.58
C VAL A 125 -17.95 14.13 6.87
N ALA A 126 -17.79 13.39 7.97
CA ALA A 126 -17.36 13.97 9.24
C ALA A 126 -15.94 14.59 9.14
N GLY A 127 -15.03 13.94 8.44
CA GLY A 127 -13.64 14.39 8.26
C GLY A 127 -13.51 15.67 7.43
N PHE A 128 -14.51 16.01 6.62
CA PHE A 128 -14.53 17.27 5.86
C PHE A 128 -14.57 18.50 6.76
N PHE A 129 -15.18 18.36 7.94
CA PHE A 129 -15.31 19.45 8.94
C PHE A 129 -14.14 19.51 9.93
N ILE A 130 -13.19 18.56 9.87
CA ILE A 130 -12.04 18.52 10.78
C ILE A 130 -10.77 18.73 9.95
N PRO A 131 -10.22 19.94 9.86
CA PRO A 131 -8.99 20.19 9.15
C PRO A 131 -7.81 19.54 9.88
N GLY A 132 -6.93 18.87 9.14
CA GLY A 132 -5.69 18.31 9.67
C GLY A 132 -5.37 16.91 9.17
N PRO A 133 -4.20 16.37 9.55
CA PRO A 133 -3.74 15.04 9.10
C PRO A 133 -4.45 13.88 9.83
N ILE A 134 -5.11 14.15 10.95
CA ILE A 134 -5.82 13.15 11.75
C ILE A 134 -7.23 12.96 11.19
N LYS A 135 -7.59 11.70 10.92
CA LYS A 135 -8.93 11.33 10.45
C LYS A 135 -9.68 10.56 11.55
N LEU A 136 -10.97 10.85 11.68
CA LEU A 136 -11.88 10.10 12.52
C LEU A 136 -12.63 9.07 11.67
N ARG A 137 -12.81 7.88 12.21
CA ARG A 137 -13.50 6.78 11.53
C ARG A 137 -14.57 6.19 12.46
N ALA A 138 -15.62 5.64 11.86
CA ALA A 138 -16.63 4.94 12.63
C ALA A 138 -16.03 3.68 13.29
N PRO A 139 -16.32 3.40 14.54
CA PRO A 139 -15.91 2.14 15.18
C PRO A 139 -16.38 0.94 14.37
N GLY A 140 -15.49 -0.06 14.17
CA GLY A 140 -15.79 -1.26 13.38
C GLY A 140 -15.67 -1.08 11.86
N SER A 141 -15.37 0.14 11.35
CA SER A 141 -15.19 0.39 9.93
C SER A 141 -13.76 0.22 9.43
N THR A 142 -12.84 -0.13 10.31
CA THR A 142 -11.41 -0.22 10.01
C THR A 142 -11.00 -1.63 9.65
N GLY A 143 -10.26 -1.76 8.54
CA GLY A 143 -9.59 -2.97 8.13
C GLY A 143 -8.15 -3.04 8.63
N GLY A 144 -7.39 -4.02 8.14
CA GLY A 144 -6.00 -4.20 8.57
C GLY A 144 -5.19 -5.06 7.61
N LEU A 145 -3.91 -5.20 7.92
CA LEU A 145 -2.96 -6.04 7.20
C LEU A 145 -2.04 -6.75 8.19
N ALA A 146 -1.82 -8.05 7.97
CA ALA A 146 -0.68 -8.76 8.54
C ALA A 146 0.14 -9.35 7.39
N ALA A 147 1.45 -9.32 7.53
CA ALA A 147 2.37 -9.78 6.51
C ALA A 147 3.69 -10.25 7.14
N GLU A 148 4.37 -11.13 6.41
CA GLU A 148 5.66 -11.69 6.76
C GLU A 148 6.66 -11.43 5.64
N ALA A 149 7.94 -11.27 5.98
CA ALA A 149 9.02 -11.18 5.01
C ALA A 149 10.30 -11.77 5.57
N GLU A 150 11.14 -12.31 4.68
CA GLU A 150 12.50 -12.76 5.02
C GLU A 150 13.48 -12.47 3.91
N LEU A 151 14.71 -12.19 4.29
CA LEU A 151 15.84 -12.09 3.38
C LEU A 151 16.70 -13.34 3.49
N LEU A 152 16.79 -14.10 2.42
CA LEU A 152 17.61 -15.29 2.32
C LEU A 152 18.89 -15.00 1.52
N MET A 153 20.01 -15.40 2.06
CA MET A 153 21.28 -15.39 1.34
C MET A 153 21.27 -16.39 0.18
N PRO A 154 22.18 -16.30 -0.79
CA PRO A 154 22.29 -17.27 -1.89
C PRO A 154 22.46 -18.73 -1.43
N ASP A 155 23.04 -18.95 -0.28
CA ASP A 155 23.22 -20.28 0.35
C ASP A 155 22.00 -20.76 1.15
N GLY A 156 20.92 -19.96 1.17
CA GLY A 156 19.67 -20.27 1.87
C GLY A 156 19.63 -19.85 3.34
N ARG A 157 20.71 -19.31 3.91
CA ARG A 157 20.67 -18.78 5.28
C ARG A 157 19.75 -17.57 5.38
N GLN A 158 18.95 -17.51 6.43
CA GLN A 158 18.08 -16.39 6.73
C GLN A 158 18.90 -15.25 7.36
N ALA A 159 19.06 -14.13 6.65
CA ALA A 159 19.77 -12.95 7.13
C ALA A 159 18.86 -11.99 7.91
N ALA A 160 17.57 -11.95 7.56
CA ALA A 160 16.57 -11.20 8.31
C ALA A 160 15.20 -11.84 8.15
N ALA A 161 14.33 -11.62 9.13
CA ALA A 161 12.93 -12.03 9.08
C ALA A 161 12.05 -11.03 9.83
N VAL A 162 10.81 -10.87 9.39
CA VAL A 162 9.82 -9.97 9.97
C VAL A 162 8.44 -10.63 9.96
N ILE A 163 7.75 -10.57 11.09
CA ILE A 163 6.30 -10.67 11.16
C ILE A 163 5.78 -9.29 11.56
N TRP A 164 4.77 -8.82 10.84
CA TRP A 164 4.19 -7.52 11.07
C TRP A 164 2.66 -7.60 10.97
N ALA A 165 1.97 -6.93 11.90
CA ALA A 165 0.53 -6.82 11.86
C ALA A 165 0.07 -5.45 12.36
N ARG A 166 -0.90 -4.86 11.66
CA ARG A 166 -1.51 -3.59 12.05
C ARG A 166 -2.94 -3.50 11.54
N ASP A 167 -3.82 -2.92 12.37
CA ASP A 167 -5.15 -2.48 11.98
C ASP A 167 -5.17 -0.95 11.85
N ALA A 168 -5.97 -0.44 10.93
CA ALA A 168 -6.23 0.98 10.83
C ALA A 168 -6.99 1.45 12.08
N GLN A 169 -6.73 2.66 12.52
CA GLN A 169 -7.27 3.17 13.77
C GLN A 169 -8.50 4.04 13.55
N VAL A 170 -9.41 4.03 14.52
CA VAL A 170 -10.57 4.95 14.55
C VAL A 170 -10.12 6.41 14.54
N VAL A 171 -9.00 6.70 15.22
CA VAL A 171 -8.33 8.01 15.18
C VAL A 171 -6.93 7.79 14.62
N GLY A 172 -6.71 8.12 13.37
CA GLY A 172 -5.45 7.79 12.70
C GLY A 172 -5.14 8.66 11.49
N THR A 173 -4.17 8.22 10.72
CA THR A 173 -3.71 8.89 9.50
C THR A 173 -4.24 8.23 8.23
N GLU A 174 -4.81 7.04 8.35
CA GLU A 174 -5.41 6.31 7.24
C GLU A 174 -6.71 6.98 6.83
N SER A 175 -6.84 7.27 5.53
CA SER A 175 -8.05 7.89 4.98
C SER A 175 -9.17 6.86 4.81
N PRO A 176 -10.44 7.24 5.06
CA PRO A 176 -11.58 6.38 4.73
C PRO A 176 -11.53 5.91 3.28
N SER A 177 -12.00 4.69 3.01
CA SER A 177 -12.06 4.12 1.66
C SER A 177 -13.37 3.39 1.45
N LEU A 178 -13.94 3.49 0.25
CA LEU A 178 -15.07 2.67 -0.17
C LEU A 178 -14.65 1.27 -0.62
N SER A 179 -13.35 1.05 -0.85
CA SER A 179 -12.81 -0.25 -1.19
C SER A 179 -12.62 -1.09 0.07
N ARG A 180 -13.05 -2.36 0.02
CA ARG A 180 -12.91 -3.32 1.11
C ARG A 180 -11.44 -3.58 1.50
N ILE A 181 -10.52 -3.39 0.57
CA ILE A 181 -9.07 -3.51 0.80
C ILE A 181 -8.39 -2.17 1.09
N GLY A 182 -9.15 -1.08 1.24
CA GLY A 182 -8.60 0.27 1.32
C GLY A 182 -7.61 0.48 2.45
N ASP A 183 -7.90 -0.04 3.64
CA ASP A 183 -6.99 0.06 4.79
C ASP A 183 -5.77 -0.84 4.64
N ALA A 184 -5.98 -2.09 4.24
CA ALA A 184 -4.88 -3.02 3.99
C ALA A 184 -3.89 -2.43 2.97
N HIS A 185 -4.41 -1.86 1.89
CA HIS A 185 -3.60 -1.21 0.85
C HIS A 185 -2.79 -0.01 1.39
N GLN A 186 -3.40 0.85 2.21
CA GLN A 186 -2.69 1.98 2.82
C GLN A 186 -1.59 1.52 3.79
N LEU A 187 -1.77 0.38 4.44
CA LEU A 187 -0.84 -0.18 5.42
C LEU A 187 0.38 -0.87 4.78
N THR A 188 0.34 -1.20 3.49
CA THR A 188 1.49 -1.82 2.78
C THR A 188 2.76 -1.00 2.87
N GLY A 189 2.66 0.33 2.84
CA GLY A 189 3.80 1.22 2.98
C GLY A 189 4.45 1.18 4.37
N ALA A 190 3.66 0.96 5.42
CA ALA A 190 4.17 0.78 6.78
C ALA A 190 4.90 -0.56 6.92
N PHE A 191 4.35 -1.62 6.35
CA PHE A 191 5.01 -2.93 6.29
C PHE A 191 6.34 -2.85 5.54
N ALA A 192 6.35 -2.30 4.32
CA ALA A 192 7.56 -2.18 3.51
C ALA A 192 8.68 -1.39 4.21
N ARG A 193 8.33 -0.37 5.00
CA ARG A 193 9.31 0.37 5.81
C ARG A 193 9.94 -0.52 6.89
N ILE A 194 9.14 -1.31 7.61
CA ILE A 194 9.66 -2.25 8.62
C ILE A 194 10.52 -3.32 7.96
N VAL A 195 10.13 -3.85 6.79
CA VAL A 195 10.98 -4.77 6.02
C VAL A 195 12.31 -4.11 5.67
N ALA A 196 12.27 -2.88 5.15
CA ALA A 196 13.50 -2.15 4.79
C ALA A 196 14.40 -1.91 6.02
N GLU A 197 13.82 -1.54 7.16
CA GLU A 197 14.56 -1.41 8.42
C GLU A 197 15.20 -2.74 8.83
N ALA A 198 14.48 -3.85 8.70
CA ALA A 198 14.96 -5.17 9.08
C ALA A 198 16.09 -5.70 8.19
N VAL A 199 16.05 -5.43 6.88
CA VAL A 199 17.02 -6.01 5.93
C VAL A 199 18.19 -5.07 5.61
N THR A 200 18.11 -3.78 5.94
CA THR A 200 19.18 -2.82 5.66
C THR A 200 20.23 -2.85 6.77
N PRO A 201 21.53 -3.07 6.45
CA PRO A 201 22.61 -2.97 7.44
C PRO A 201 22.67 -1.57 8.06
N GLN A 202 23.16 -1.47 9.31
CA GLN A 202 23.26 -0.18 10.00
C GLN A 202 24.18 0.82 9.27
N GLU A 203 25.24 0.33 8.62
CA GLU A 203 26.20 1.15 7.88
C GLU A 203 25.96 1.16 6.38
N ALA A 204 24.72 0.87 5.93
CA ALA A 204 24.40 0.81 4.50
C ALA A 204 24.64 2.15 3.80
N GLN A 205 25.44 2.13 2.76
CA GLN A 205 25.62 3.26 1.87
C GLN A 205 24.44 3.42 0.92
N LYS A 206 24.19 4.66 0.50
CA LYS A 206 23.17 4.93 -0.51
C LYS A 206 23.63 4.38 -1.86
N VAL A 207 22.76 3.64 -2.54
CA VAL A 207 22.98 3.14 -3.90
C VAL A 207 22.24 4.05 -4.88
N GLU A 208 22.94 4.47 -5.93
CA GLU A 208 22.32 5.15 -7.07
C GLU A 208 22.12 4.13 -8.18
N ASN A 209 20.87 3.91 -8.57
CA ASN A 209 20.54 3.07 -9.69
C ASN A 209 20.48 3.93 -10.96
N GLU A 210 21.14 3.52 -12.04
CA GLU A 210 21.14 4.23 -13.33
C GLU A 210 19.73 4.33 -13.93
N THR A 211 18.91 3.31 -13.70
CA THR A 211 17.50 3.27 -14.10
C THR A 211 16.64 2.95 -12.89
N ASP A 212 15.38 3.39 -12.87
CA ASP A 212 14.46 3.04 -11.79
C ASP A 212 14.14 1.53 -11.82
N PRO A 213 14.66 0.73 -10.88
CA PRO A 213 14.43 -0.71 -10.87
C PRO A 213 12.99 -1.08 -10.53
N CYS A 214 12.21 -0.10 -10.05
CA CYS A 214 10.81 -0.28 -9.68
C CYS A 214 9.83 0.19 -10.77
N ALA A 215 10.33 0.62 -11.94
CA ALA A 215 9.53 1.17 -13.04
C ALA A 215 8.38 0.24 -13.47
N ARG A 216 8.60 -1.09 -13.37
CA ARG A 216 7.56 -2.10 -13.68
C ARG A 216 6.27 -1.95 -12.84
N PHE A 217 6.33 -1.30 -11.70
CA PHE A 217 5.18 -1.04 -10.83
C PHE A 217 4.52 0.33 -11.07
N GLY A 218 4.99 1.07 -12.07
CA GLY A 218 4.55 2.44 -12.36
C GLY A 218 5.26 3.48 -11.49
N PRO A 219 4.85 4.76 -11.59
CA PRO A 219 5.53 5.86 -10.94
C PRO A 219 5.44 5.77 -9.42
N ARG A 220 6.48 6.26 -8.72
CA ARG A 220 6.53 6.31 -7.24
C ARG A 220 5.36 7.09 -6.65
N VAL A 221 4.99 8.19 -7.28
CA VAL A 221 3.87 9.06 -6.87
C VAL A 221 2.84 9.10 -7.99
N ARG A 222 1.57 8.91 -7.64
CA ARG A 222 0.44 9.00 -8.56
C ARG A 222 -0.41 10.20 -8.19
N PRO A 223 -0.39 11.25 -8.99
CA PRO A 223 -1.13 12.49 -8.72
C PRO A 223 -2.64 12.26 -8.69
N GLU A 224 -3.16 11.31 -9.48
CA GLU A 224 -4.58 10.99 -9.57
C GLU A 224 -5.15 10.54 -8.21
N GLY A 225 -4.43 9.65 -7.53
CA GLY A 225 -4.82 9.17 -6.20
C GLY A 225 -4.77 10.28 -5.15
N PHE A 226 -3.79 11.18 -5.26
CA PHE A 226 -3.69 12.34 -4.37
C PHE A 226 -4.84 13.32 -4.58
N VAL A 227 -5.13 13.69 -5.83
CA VAL A 227 -6.22 14.61 -6.19
C VAL A 227 -7.57 14.04 -5.74
N THR A 228 -7.85 12.77 -6.05
CA THR A 228 -9.10 12.11 -5.64
C THR A 228 -9.26 12.15 -4.13
N ARG A 229 -8.22 11.78 -3.38
CA ARG A 229 -8.23 11.82 -1.92
C ARG A 229 -8.43 13.23 -1.37
N PHE A 230 -7.83 14.23 -2.00
CA PHE A 230 -7.96 15.64 -1.57
C PHE A 230 -9.38 16.16 -1.81
N VAL A 231 -9.98 15.86 -2.97
CA VAL A 231 -11.31 16.33 -3.34
C VAL A 231 -12.42 15.60 -2.61
N THR A 232 -12.32 14.28 -2.47
CA THR A 232 -13.39 13.42 -1.93
C THR A 232 -13.20 13.06 -0.46
N GLY A 233 -12.01 13.25 0.10
CA GLY A 233 -11.61 12.74 1.41
C GLY A 233 -11.44 11.22 1.47
N LEU A 234 -11.67 10.50 0.34
CA LEU A 234 -11.63 9.04 0.25
C LEU A 234 -10.35 8.56 -0.40
N TYR A 235 -9.87 7.43 0.08
CA TYR A 235 -8.73 6.72 -0.51
C TYR A 235 -9.19 5.68 -1.52
N THR A 236 -8.58 5.69 -2.70
CA THR A 236 -8.90 4.77 -3.80
C THR A 236 -7.66 3.97 -4.19
N PRO A 237 -7.60 2.65 -3.87
CA PRO A 237 -6.44 1.79 -4.15
C PRO A 237 -6.03 1.78 -5.63
N SER A 238 -6.97 1.64 -6.55
CA SER A 238 -6.71 1.58 -8.00
C SER A 238 -6.04 2.83 -8.57
N LEU A 239 -6.25 3.99 -7.97
CA LEU A 239 -5.62 5.24 -8.36
C LEU A 239 -4.32 5.55 -7.63
N SER A 240 -4.03 4.82 -6.55
CA SER A 240 -2.89 5.11 -5.67
C SER A 240 -1.82 4.02 -5.68
N GLY A 241 -2.14 2.84 -6.19
CA GLY A 241 -1.33 1.63 -6.10
C GLY A 241 -0.50 1.30 -7.34
N ALA A 242 0.02 0.08 -7.38
CA ALA A 242 0.75 -0.48 -8.51
C ALA A 242 -0.12 -0.56 -9.77
N THR A 243 0.49 -0.30 -10.91
CA THR A 243 -0.12 -0.66 -12.22
C THR A 243 0.05 -2.16 -12.45
N GLY A 244 -0.85 -2.75 -13.25
CA GLY A 244 -0.61 -4.09 -13.79
C GLY A 244 0.70 -4.17 -14.57
N ASP A 245 1.15 -5.38 -14.86
CA ASP A 245 2.40 -5.65 -15.59
C ASP A 245 2.59 -4.68 -16.75
N GLY A 246 3.78 -4.10 -16.83
CA GLY A 246 4.15 -3.10 -17.84
C GLY A 246 4.15 -3.58 -19.29
N SER A 247 3.37 -4.60 -19.63
CA SER A 247 3.19 -5.09 -21.00
C SER A 247 2.12 -4.34 -21.80
N GLU A 248 1.34 -3.43 -21.19
CA GLU A 248 0.39 -2.58 -21.93
C GLU A 248 0.29 -1.19 -21.32
N ASN A 249 1.36 -0.42 -21.42
CA ASN A 249 1.24 1.02 -21.35
C ASN A 249 1.01 1.57 -22.76
N THR A 250 -0.02 1.07 -23.46
CA THR A 250 -0.66 1.80 -24.53
C THR A 250 -1.67 2.72 -23.87
N ALA A 251 -1.20 3.86 -23.40
CA ALA A 251 -2.10 4.99 -23.21
C ALA A 251 -2.86 5.16 -24.53
N PRO A 252 -4.20 5.30 -24.53
CA PRO A 252 -4.90 5.71 -25.73
C PRO A 252 -4.35 7.08 -26.10
N ALA A 253 -3.60 7.12 -27.20
CA ALA A 253 -2.97 8.33 -27.74
C ALA A 253 -3.99 9.28 -28.38
N ASP A 254 -5.26 9.27 -27.98
CA ASP A 254 -6.32 10.11 -28.51
C ASP A 254 -7.32 10.56 -27.44
N ALA A 255 -6.81 11.04 -26.30
CA ALA A 255 -7.59 12.00 -25.52
C ALA A 255 -7.24 13.40 -26.03
N GLN A 256 -7.71 13.75 -27.22
CA GLN A 256 -7.82 15.15 -27.60
C GLN A 256 -8.70 15.85 -26.57
N PRO A 257 -8.24 17.01 -26.04
CA PRO A 257 -9.10 17.84 -25.19
C PRO A 257 -10.34 18.18 -26.01
N ALA A 258 -11.51 17.83 -25.48
CA ALA A 258 -12.79 18.19 -26.06
C ALA A 258 -12.79 19.71 -26.30
N THR A 259 -12.78 20.11 -27.54
CA THR A 259 -13.01 21.49 -27.98
C THR A 259 -14.36 21.91 -27.42
N PRO A 260 -14.52 23.05 -26.75
CA PRO A 260 -15.82 23.52 -26.31
C PRO A 260 -16.71 23.62 -27.52
N GLN A 261 -17.79 22.89 -27.54
CA GLN A 261 -18.85 23.05 -28.57
C GLN A 261 -19.36 24.47 -28.40
N SER A 262 -19.18 25.28 -29.45
CA SER A 262 -19.78 26.61 -29.58
C SER A 262 -21.30 26.47 -29.44
N GLU A 263 -21.84 27.20 -28.49
CA GLU A 263 -23.28 27.38 -28.28
C GLU A 263 -23.94 27.82 -29.59
N PRO A 264 -25.09 27.25 -29.99
CA PRO A 264 -25.80 27.70 -31.16
C PRO A 264 -26.27 29.14 -30.97
N GLN A 265 -25.81 30.05 -31.83
CA GLN A 265 -26.28 31.43 -31.84
C GLN A 265 -27.81 31.46 -32.12
N PRO A 266 -28.59 32.32 -31.44
CA PRO A 266 -29.97 32.53 -31.69
C PRO A 266 -30.14 33.08 -33.13
N GLN A 267 -30.89 32.37 -33.96
CA GLN A 267 -31.27 32.86 -35.29
C GLN A 267 -32.23 34.02 -35.13
N THR A 268 -31.85 35.19 -35.62
CA THR A 268 -32.72 36.34 -35.76
C THR A 268 -33.83 36.04 -36.81
N PRO A 269 -35.12 36.31 -36.51
CA PRO A 269 -36.18 36.09 -37.48
C PRO A 269 -36.05 37.12 -38.63
N PRO A 270 -36.50 36.75 -39.86
CA PRO A 270 -36.42 37.61 -41.04
C PRO A 270 -37.31 38.87 -40.88
N VAL A 271 -36.71 39.99 -41.15
CA VAL A 271 -37.39 41.29 -41.19
C VAL A 271 -38.32 41.28 -42.42
N THR A 272 -39.62 41.42 -42.18
CA THR A 272 -40.63 41.58 -43.22
C THR A 272 -40.61 43.04 -43.67
N GLU A 273 -40.24 43.27 -44.90
CA GLU A 273 -40.34 44.57 -45.53
C GLU A 273 -41.87 44.99 -45.73
N PRO A 274 -42.21 46.26 -45.40
CA PRO A 274 -43.57 46.72 -45.67
C PRO A 274 -43.75 47.04 -47.16
N ARG A 275 -44.75 46.42 -47.74
CA ARG A 275 -45.24 46.82 -49.10
C ARG A 275 -45.83 48.21 -49.05
N ALA A 276 -45.33 49.10 -49.93
CA ALA A 276 -45.96 50.39 -50.26
C ALA A 276 -47.25 50.19 -51.05
N TYR A 277 -48.25 50.94 -50.69
CA TYR A 277 -49.39 51.35 -51.49
C TYR A 277 -49.22 52.80 -51.85
#